data_be5f6700982dfe41f5389977efbad1a9
#
_entry.id   be5f6700982dfe41f5389977efbad1a9
#
_cell.length_a   1.000
_cell.length_b   1.000
_cell.length_c   1.000
_cell.angle_alpha   90.00
_cell.angle_beta   90.00
_cell.angle_gamma   90.00
#
_symmetry.space_group_name_H-M   'P 1'
#
loop_
_entity.id
_entity.type
_entity.pdbx_description
1 polymer ?
#
loop_
_entity_poly.entity_id
_entity_poly.type
_entity_poly.pdbx_seq_one_letter_code
_entity_poly.pdbx_strand_id
1 'polypeptide(L)'
;MKTIRLLLAMTFLSAIGFGQGSLSPAKLLAPATDSWPTYNGDYSGRRYSTLSKINADNINSLSLAWVFRAVPGGNLNAAIKSTPLVINGVMYFTLPDHVWAIDARTGRQIWHYTWQSQGGDHIGNRGAGIIGDWLFFETPDCHLVSLDLKEGKERWNQKICDLNQYYFASAAPIIAKNHVIVGVSGDDLDIPGYLQSRSPETGELQWQWNVEPKPGEPGSETWPNAEAMAHGGGMTWVPSTYDPELNLLYLGTGNPQPVIAGKGRKGDNLYTESIAAINADTGKLAWHFQPSPHDTHDWDAVQTPVLFDGEINGQSRKLLAQASRNGWFFVLDRTNGKNVITSEFVKTNWTSGVDAKGQPVPSVAKEPKLDGALVSPNQGGAANWHPPSYSPETGLFYVNSTRAFSVYYIFDDDEKPEGWGGNDRSGFSEGMMQAIDYKTGNVRWSHKWEGASGHYGVLSTAGNLVFTGDPSNNFVALNARTGDALWHANLGAGVSNGPITYELDGTQYLVVAAGDTLFAFAMLGGK
;
A
#
# COMPACT_ATOMS: atom_id res chain seq x y z
N MET A 1 -6.74 9.94 -68.26
CA MET A 1 -7.44 10.39 -67.05
C MET A 1 -7.58 9.19 -66.11
N LYS A 2 -6.73 9.09 -65.08
CA LYS A 2 -6.81 8.03 -64.06
C LYS A 2 -7.32 8.66 -62.79
N THR A 3 -8.52 8.26 -62.38
CA THR A 3 -9.20 8.75 -61.16
C THR A 3 -8.66 7.99 -59.96
N ILE A 4 -7.95 8.69 -59.07
CA ILE A 4 -7.49 8.16 -57.77
C ILE A 4 -8.67 8.28 -56.80
N ARG A 5 -9.17 7.15 -56.30
CA ARG A 5 -10.12 7.09 -55.16
C ARG A 5 -9.32 7.09 -53.88
N LEU A 6 -9.44 8.19 -53.12
CA LEU A 6 -8.93 8.29 -51.73
C LEU A 6 -9.88 7.53 -50.81
N LEU A 7 -9.41 6.41 -50.20
CA LEU A 7 -10.11 5.76 -49.11
C LEU A 7 -9.78 6.54 -47.80
N LEU A 8 -10.77 7.24 -47.25
CA LEU A 8 -10.71 7.78 -45.90
C LEU A 8 -10.98 6.60 -44.93
N ALA A 9 -9.96 6.17 -44.19
CA ALA A 9 -10.11 5.28 -43.06
C ALA A 9 -10.66 6.11 -41.87
N MET A 10 -11.94 6.00 -41.56
CA MET A 10 -12.53 6.47 -40.34
C MET A 10 -12.12 5.53 -39.19
N THR A 11 -11.16 5.93 -38.36
CA THR A 11 -10.93 5.31 -37.07
C THR A 11 -12.09 5.66 -36.15
N PHE A 12 -12.98 4.71 -35.90
CA PHE A 12 -13.97 4.82 -34.83
C PHE A 12 -13.23 4.73 -33.49
N LEU A 13 -13.02 5.89 -32.83
CA LEU A 13 -12.83 5.91 -31.40
C LEU A 13 -14.19 5.51 -30.78
N SER A 14 -14.29 4.27 -30.29
CA SER A 14 -15.40 3.87 -29.45
C SER A 14 -15.27 4.63 -28.12
N ALA A 15 -16.01 5.74 -28.00
CA ALA A 15 -16.26 6.36 -26.70
C ALA A 15 -17.07 5.35 -25.88
N ILE A 16 -16.46 4.77 -24.84
CA ILE A 16 -17.15 3.95 -23.84
C ILE A 16 -18.17 4.86 -23.18
N GLY A 17 -19.45 4.69 -23.52
CA GLY A 17 -20.56 5.39 -22.87
C GLY A 17 -20.75 4.80 -21.48
N PHE A 18 -20.28 5.49 -20.45
CA PHE A 18 -20.55 5.12 -19.07
C PHE A 18 -22.03 5.32 -18.77
N GLY A 19 -22.72 4.30 -18.28
CA GLY A 19 -24.11 4.36 -17.83
C GLY A 19 -24.28 5.36 -16.66
N GLN A 20 -25.50 5.89 -16.50
CA GLN A 20 -25.83 6.75 -15.35
C GLN A 20 -25.65 5.95 -14.05
N GLY A 21 -24.63 6.33 -13.24
CA GLY A 21 -24.30 5.68 -11.97
C GLY A 21 -22.90 5.04 -11.90
N SER A 22 -22.20 4.89 -13.04
CA SER A 22 -20.85 4.30 -13.05
C SER A 22 -19.76 5.27 -12.57
N LEU A 23 -18.66 4.72 -12.03
CA LEU A 23 -17.49 5.51 -11.65
C LEU A 23 -16.78 6.06 -12.89
N SER A 24 -16.73 7.38 -13.03
CA SER A 24 -15.98 8.02 -14.12
C SER A 24 -14.47 8.10 -13.80
N PRO A 25 -13.59 8.04 -14.80
CA PRO A 25 -12.15 8.25 -14.58
C PRO A 25 -11.80 9.57 -13.89
N ALA A 26 -12.60 10.62 -14.08
CA ALA A 26 -12.40 11.92 -13.42
C ALA A 26 -12.56 11.84 -11.89
N LYS A 27 -13.44 10.97 -11.39
CA LYS A 27 -13.61 10.76 -9.94
C LYS A 27 -12.39 10.11 -9.28
N LEU A 28 -11.60 9.35 -10.01
CA LEU A 28 -10.37 8.73 -9.51
C LEU A 28 -9.24 9.76 -9.30
N LEU A 29 -9.34 10.93 -9.93
CA LEU A 29 -8.36 12.03 -9.83
C LEU A 29 -8.75 13.07 -8.75
N ALA A 30 -10.03 13.14 -8.40
CA ALA A 30 -10.53 14.11 -7.45
C ALA A 30 -10.25 13.67 -6.00
N PRO A 31 -10.01 14.61 -5.06
CA PRO A 31 -9.99 14.28 -3.63
C PRO A 31 -11.29 13.62 -3.18
N ALA A 32 -11.19 12.64 -2.30
CA ALA A 32 -12.33 11.90 -1.79
C ALA A 32 -13.26 12.80 -0.96
N THR A 33 -14.56 12.84 -1.35
CA THR A 33 -15.62 13.59 -0.66
C THR A 33 -16.88 12.74 -0.49
N ASP A 34 -17.74 12.65 -1.53
CA ASP A 34 -18.95 11.82 -1.55
C ASP A 34 -18.69 10.34 -1.83
N SER A 35 -17.43 10.01 -2.03
CA SER A 35 -16.95 8.69 -2.44
C SER A 35 -15.56 8.42 -1.86
N TRP A 36 -15.16 7.15 -1.85
CA TRP A 36 -13.80 6.68 -1.60
C TRP A 36 -13.43 5.67 -2.67
N PRO A 37 -13.05 6.13 -3.89
CA PRO A 37 -13.07 5.29 -5.09
C PRO A 37 -11.82 4.43 -5.31
N THR A 38 -10.73 4.66 -4.56
CA THR A 38 -9.48 3.90 -4.68
C THR A 38 -9.00 3.42 -3.31
N TYR A 39 -8.00 2.55 -3.29
CA TYR A 39 -7.37 2.08 -2.05
C TYR A 39 -6.96 3.25 -1.11
N ASN A 40 -6.51 4.36 -1.65
CA ASN A 40 -6.07 5.53 -0.88
C ASN A 40 -7.04 6.73 -0.94
N GLY A 41 -8.24 6.57 -1.49
CA GLY A 41 -9.22 7.62 -1.70
C GLY A 41 -9.07 8.31 -3.05
N ASP A 42 -7.86 8.70 -3.41
CA ASP A 42 -7.46 9.17 -4.73
C ASP A 42 -6.20 8.43 -5.20
N TYR A 43 -5.62 8.83 -6.32
CA TYR A 43 -4.41 8.20 -6.87
C TYR A 43 -3.11 8.55 -6.13
N SER A 44 -3.12 9.58 -5.28
CA SER A 44 -1.89 10.16 -4.72
C SER A 44 -1.31 9.41 -3.52
N GLY A 45 -2.06 8.51 -2.90
CA GLY A 45 -1.62 7.85 -1.66
C GLY A 45 -1.77 8.70 -0.40
N ARG A 46 -2.28 9.93 -0.50
CA ARG A 46 -2.35 10.87 0.65
C ARG A 46 -3.30 10.43 1.74
N ARG A 47 -4.33 9.67 1.43
CA ARG A 47 -5.41 9.32 2.39
C ARG A 47 -5.89 10.54 3.18
N TYR A 48 -6.13 11.63 2.46
CA TYR A 48 -6.61 12.90 2.96
C TYR A 48 -7.99 13.19 2.40
N SER A 49 -8.91 13.66 3.26
CA SER A 49 -10.24 14.11 2.84
C SER A 49 -10.43 15.59 3.15
N THR A 50 -11.04 16.32 2.21
CA THR A 50 -11.44 17.72 2.39
C THR A 50 -12.70 17.88 3.24
N LEU A 51 -13.32 16.78 3.69
CA LEU A 51 -14.46 16.80 4.59
C LEU A 51 -14.07 17.32 5.98
N SER A 52 -14.90 18.20 6.55
CA SER A 52 -14.64 18.87 7.83
C SER A 52 -15.85 18.95 8.76
N LYS A 53 -16.99 18.30 8.42
CA LYS A 53 -18.17 18.26 9.31
C LYS A 53 -17.87 17.53 10.62
N ILE A 54 -16.99 16.51 10.58
CA ILE A 54 -16.38 15.92 11.75
C ILE A 54 -15.05 16.64 11.93
N ASN A 55 -14.85 17.33 13.07
CA ASN A 55 -13.70 18.17 13.33
C ASN A 55 -13.33 18.16 14.82
N ALA A 56 -12.20 18.80 15.15
CA ALA A 56 -11.65 18.80 16.51
C ALA A 56 -12.61 19.39 17.57
N ASP A 57 -13.51 20.30 17.20
CA ASP A 57 -14.43 20.94 18.15
C ASP A 57 -15.66 20.07 18.48
N ASN A 58 -16.05 19.17 17.56
CA ASN A 58 -17.28 18.39 17.69
C ASN A 58 -17.07 16.86 17.79
N ILE A 59 -15.82 16.38 17.71
CA ILE A 59 -15.50 14.95 17.68
C ILE A 59 -16.10 14.15 18.85
N ASN A 60 -16.27 14.78 20.01
CA ASN A 60 -16.87 14.14 21.20
C ASN A 60 -18.36 13.77 21.03
N SER A 61 -19.02 14.28 20.00
CA SER A 61 -20.39 13.93 19.65
C SER A 61 -20.48 12.82 18.60
N LEU A 62 -19.34 12.28 18.16
CA LEU A 62 -19.28 11.19 17.20
C LEU A 62 -19.90 9.93 17.79
N SER A 63 -20.83 9.32 17.06
CA SER A 63 -21.61 8.18 17.52
C SER A 63 -21.57 7.04 16.51
N LEU A 64 -21.74 5.81 16.97
CA LEU A 64 -21.84 4.64 16.11
C LEU A 64 -23.13 4.73 15.27
N ALA A 65 -23.00 4.72 13.94
CA ALA A 65 -24.09 4.78 13.00
C ALA A 65 -24.59 3.37 12.62
N TRP A 66 -23.67 2.49 12.27
CA TRP A 66 -23.96 1.10 11.96
C TRP A 66 -22.73 0.21 12.12
N VAL A 67 -22.97 -1.09 12.20
CA VAL A 67 -21.94 -2.15 12.26
C VAL A 67 -22.28 -3.21 11.21
N PHE A 68 -21.26 -3.71 10.52
CA PHE A 68 -21.39 -4.87 9.64
C PHE A 68 -20.31 -5.90 9.97
N ARG A 69 -20.71 -7.09 10.36
CA ARG A 69 -19.79 -8.20 10.55
C ARG A 69 -19.74 -9.06 9.28
N ALA A 70 -18.54 -9.20 8.72
CA ALA A 70 -18.31 -10.11 7.61
C ALA A 70 -18.28 -11.56 8.12
N VAL A 71 -19.23 -12.37 7.66
CA VAL A 71 -19.29 -13.80 8.01
C VAL A 71 -19.10 -14.58 6.72
N PRO A 72 -17.86 -14.95 6.35
CA PRO A 72 -17.59 -15.62 5.09
C PRO A 72 -18.13 -17.05 4.99
N GLY A 73 -18.45 -17.66 6.13
CA GLY A 73 -18.73 -19.09 6.22
C GLY A 73 -17.43 -19.89 6.48
N GLY A 74 -17.56 -21.03 7.14
CA GLY A 74 -16.39 -21.82 7.55
C GLY A 74 -15.62 -21.23 8.75
N ASN A 75 -14.37 -21.67 8.95
CA ASN A 75 -13.53 -21.30 10.10
C ASN A 75 -12.58 -20.12 9.81
N LEU A 76 -12.89 -19.24 8.87
CA LEU A 76 -12.02 -18.12 8.53
C LEU A 76 -12.12 -17.01 9.60
N ASN A 77 -11.17 -16.96 10.52
CA ASN A 77 -10.90 -15.83 11.40
C ASN A 77 -10.05 -14.76 10.65
N ALA A 78 -10.53 -14.32 9.49
CA ALA A 78 -9.79 -13.36 8.68
C ALA A 78 -10.16 -11.94 9.07
N ALA A 79 -9.16 -11.12 9.43
CA ALA A 79 -9.37 -9.69 9.62
C ALA A 79 -9.59 -8.98 8.26
N ILE A 80 -10.49 -7.99 8.25
CA ILE A 80 -10.69 -7.12 7.08
C ILE A 80 -9.47 -6.20 6.91
N LYS A 81 -8.50 -6.63 6.11
CA LYS A 81 -7.30 -5.83 5.76
C LYS A 81 -7.56 -4.90 4.57
N SER A 82 -8.69 -5.10 3.88
CA SER A 82 -9.06 -4.29 2.72
C SER A 82 -9.45 -2.86 3.11
N THR A 83 -9.07 -1.89 2.27
CA THR A 83 -9.70 -0.57 2.29
C THR A 83 -11.06 -0.67 1.61
N PRO A 84 -12.18 -0.37 2.30
CA PRO A 84 -13.49 -0.31 1.66
C PRO A 84 -13.54 0.81 0.62
N LEU A 85 -14.13 0.54 -0.54
CA LEU A 85 -14.40 1.53 -1.57
C LEU A 85 -15.86 1.99 -1.47
N VAL A 86 -16.11 3.28 -1.61
CA VAL A 86 -17.47 3.83 -1.57
C VAL A 86 -17.75 4.58 -2.86
N ILE A 87 -18.79 4.15 -3.59
CA ILE A 87 -19.20 4.71 -4.88
C ILE A 87 -20.71 4.77 -4.94
N ASN A 88 -21.28 5.93 -5.21
CA ASN A 88 -22.73 6.14 -5.36
C ASN A 88 -23.57 5.57 -4.20
N GLY A 89 -23.05 5.66 -2.96
CA GLY A 89 -23.73 5.18 -1.75
C GLY A 89 -23.64 3.67 -1.51
N VAL A 90 -22.89 2.94 -2.32
CA VAL A 90 -22.58 1.51 -2.10
C VAL A 90 -21.13 1.37 -1.66
N MET A 91 -20.90 0.57 -0.63
CA MET A 91 -19.58 0.24 -0.13
C MET A 91 -19.20 -1.18 -0.55
N TYR A 92 -17.99 -1.32 -1.11
CA TYR A 92 -17.40 -2.59 -1.54
C TYR A 92 -16.15 -2.88 -0.72
N PHE A 93 -16.03 -4.07 -0.19
CA PHE A 93 -14.83 -4.50 0.54
C PHE A 93 -14.60 -5.99 0.38
N THR A 94 -13.39 -6.44 0.68
CA THR A 94 -12.94 -7.81 0.44
C THR A 94 -12.39 -8.47 1.71
N LEU A 95 -12.49 -9.78 1.75
CA LEU A 95 -11.65 -10.72 2.49
C LEU A 95 -11.03 -11.69 1.47
N PRO A 96 -10.04 -12.50 1.83
CA PRO A 96 -9.63 -13.59 0.95
C PRO A 96 -10.85 -14.38 0.46
N ASP A 97 -10.97 -14.57 -0.85
CA ASP A 97 -12.07 -15.28 -1.53
C ASP A 97 -13.45 -14.61 -1.50
N HIS A 98 -13.60 -13.46 -0.87
CA HIS A 98 -14.92 -12.86 -0.68
C HIS A 98 -14.95 -11.37 -1.06
N VAL A 99 -16.07 -10.96 -1.68
CA VAL A 99 -16.38 -9.55 -1.95
C VAL A 99 -17.80 -9.26 -1.48
N TRP A 100 -18.00 -8.19 -0.72
CA TRP A 100 -19.31 -7.68 -0.32
C TRP A 100 -19.60 -6.33 -0.96
N ALA A 101 -20.88 -6.14 -1.30
CA ALA A 101 -21.47 -4.82 -1.49
C ALA A 101 -22.50 -4.58 -0.42
N ILE A 102 -22.40 -3.44 0.27
CA ILE A 102 -23.35 -3.03 1.31
C ILE A 102 -23.82 -1.59 1.06
N ASP A 103 -24.98 -1.25 1.52
CA ASP A 103 -25.46 0.14 1.55
C ASP A 103 -24.60 0.94 2.54
N ALA A 104 -23.91 1.96 2.06
CA ALA A 104 -22.96 2.71 2.86
C ALA A 104 -23.60 3.61 3.93
N ARG A 105 -24.95 3.82 3.89
CA ARG A 105 -25.70 4.58 4.91
C ARG A 105 -26.11 3.72 6.10
N THR A 106 -26.36 2.43 5.85
CA THR A 106 -27.04 1.54 6.81
C THR A 106 -26.26 0.28 7.16
N GLY A 107 -25.21 -0.04 6.42
CA GLY A 107 -24.49 -1.32 6.55
C GLY A 107 -25.26 -2.53 6.03
N ARG A 108 -26.46 -2.35 5.39
CA ARG A 108 -27.25 -3.47 4.89
C ARG A 108 -26.58 -4.11 3.67
N GLN A 109 -26.42 -5.45 3.71
CA GLN A 109 -25.87 -6.20 2.59
C GLN A 109 -26.77 -6.08 1.35
N ILE A 110 -26.15 -5.79 0.19
CA ILE A 110 -26.78 -5.78 -1.13
C ILE A 110 -26.50 -7.10 -1.83
N TRP A 111 -25.22 -7.48 -1.96
CA TRP A 111 -24.80 -8.76 -2.47
C TRP A 111 -23.49 -9.23 -1.82
N HIS A 112 -23.19 -10.52 -1.98
CA HIS A 112 -21.95 -11.16 -1.55
C HIS A 112 -21.51 -12.16 -2.61
N TYR A 113 -20.27 -12.05 -3.06
CA TYR A 113 -19.62 -12.97 -3.97
C TYR A 113 -18.61 -13.84 -3.21
N THR A 114 -18.54 -15.11 -3.57
CA THR A 114 -17.58 -16.07 -3.00
C THR A 114 -16.83 -16.78 -4.12
N TRP A 115 -15.51 -16.70 -4.10
CA TRP A 115 -14.59 -17.49 -4.90
C TRP A 115 -14.31 -18.81 -4.18
N GLN A 116 -14.00 -19.86 -4.93
CA GLN A 116 -13.61 -21.16 -4.39
C GLN A 116 -12.14 -21.42 -4.73
N SER A 117 -11.23 -20.88 -3.92
CA SER A 117 -9.81 -21.03 -4.16
C SER A 117 -9.34 -22.48 -4.06
N GLN A 118 -8.36 -22.84 -4.87
CA GLN A 118 -7.74 -24.16 -4.92
C GLN A 118 -6.42 -24.23 -4.11
N GLY A 119 -6.19 -23.24 -3.24
CA GLY A 119 -4.99 -23.10 -2.43
C GLY A 119 -4.58 -21.66 -2.27
N GLY A 120 -3.28 -21.40 -2.13
CA GLY A 120 -2.72 -20.08 -1.88
C GLY A 120 -2.77 -19.67 -0.41
N ASP A 121 -2.04 -18.61 -0.06
CA ASP A 121 -1.99 -18.12 1.30
C ASP A 121 -3.09 -17.07 1.56
N HIS A 122 -3.90 -17.33 2.57
CA HIS A 122 -5.03 -16.49 2.98
C HIS A 122 -4.65 -15.43 4.02
N ILE A 123 -3.42 -14.93 4.00
CA ILE A 123 -2.93 -13.93 4.98
C ILE A 123 -3.76 -12.64 4.98
N GLY A 124 -4.47 -12.34 3.91
CA GLY A 124 -5.33 -11.17 3.77
C GLY A 124 -5.61 -10.83 2.30
N ASN A 125 -6.57 -9.94 2.09
CA ASN A 125 -6.82 -9.26 0.82
C ASN A 125 -6.90 -7.77 1.10
N ARG A 126 -6.19 -6.93 0.33
CA ARG A 126 -6.08 -5.49 0.62
C ARG A 126 -7.17 -4.65 -0.03
N GLY A 127 -7.98 -5.25 -0.90
CA GLY A 127 -9.12 -4.53 -1.48
C GLY A 127 -9.38 -4.84 -2.94
N ALA A 128 -10.12 -3.95 -3.57
CA ALA A 128 -10.53 -4.05 -4.95
C ALA A 128 -10.16 -2.80 -5.75
N GLY A 129 -10.14 -2.91 -7.08
CA GLY A 129 -10.10 -1.80 -8.01
C GLY A 129 -11.46 -1.67 -8.70
N ILE A 130 -11.89 -0.45 -9.03
CA ILE A 130 -13.18 -0.21 -9.71
C ILE A 130 -13.01 0.80 -10.84
N ILE A 131 -13.60 0.50 -12.01
CA ILE A 131 -13.77 1.45 -13.10
C ILE A 131 -15.08 1.16 -13.85
N GLY A 132 -15.82 2.21 -14.19
CA GLY A 132 -17.14 2.04 -14.79
C GLY A 132 -18.04 1.22 -13.86
N ASP A 133 -18.66 0.19 -14.43
CA ASP A 133 -19.53 -0.74 -13.71
C ASP A 133 -18.81 -2.05 -13.32
N TRP A 134 -17.48 -2.05 -13.23
CA TRP A 134 -16.67 -3.24 -13.04
C TRP A 134 -15.78 -3.14 -11.81
N LEU A 135 -15.82 -4.20 -10.99
CA LEU A 135 -14.94 -4.41 -9.85
C LEU A 135 -13.92 -5.51 -10.19
N PHE A 136 -12.69 -5.33 -9.68
CA PHE A 136 -11.61 -6.29 -9.83
C PHE A 136 -11.01 -6.59 -8.47
N PHE A 137 -10.76 -7.87 -8.17
CA PHE A 137 -10.06 -8.28 -6.95
C PHE A 137 -9.17 -9.49 -7.23
N GLU A 138 -8.12 -9.64 -6.44
CA GLU A 138 -7.21 -10.78 -6.51
C GLU A 138 -7.68 -11.89 -5.55
N THR A 139 -7.46 -13.14 -5.94
CA THR A 139 -7.74 -14.31 -5.10
C THR A 139 -6.43 -14.95 -4.62
N PRO A 140 -6.41 -15.60 -3.43
CA PRO A 140 -5.21 -16.24 -2.90
C PRO A 140 -4.57 -17.26 -3.85
N ASP A 141 -5.38 -17.93 -4.68
CA ASP A 141 -4.95 -18.92 -5.67
C ASP A 141 -4.61 -18.32 -7.04
N CYS A 142 -4.14 -17.06 -7.05
CA CYS A 142 -3.57 -16.45 -8.25
C CYS A 142 -4.56 -16.08 -9.37
N HIS A 143 -5.79 -15.70 -9.06
CA HIS A 143 -6.70 -15.18 -10.09
C HIS A 143 -7.01 -13.70 -9.87
N LEU A 144 -7.13 -12.98 -10.98
CA LEU A 144 -7.80 -11.70 -11.05
C LEU A 144 -9.22 -11.96 -11.51
N VAL A 145 -10.19 -11.58 -10.69
CA VAL A 145 -11.62 -11.78 -10.96
C VAL A 145 -12.28 -10.43 -11.22
N SER A 146 -13.07 -10.32 -12.26
CA SER A 146 -13.90 -9.15 -12.56
C SER A 146 -15.37 -9.45 -12.28
N LEU A 147 -16.00 -8.54 -11.51
CA LEU A 147 -17.41 -8.62 -11.17
C LEU A 147 -18.18 -7.42 -11.71
N ASP A 148 -19.46 -7.62 -12.02
CA ASP A 148 -20.42 -6.55 -12.22
C ASP A 148 -20.73 -5.85 -10.87
N LEU A 149 -20.63 -4.53 -10.82
CA LEU A 149 -20.83 -3.75 -9.58
C LEU A 149 -22.25 -3.85 -9.03
N LYS A 150 -23.25 -3.96 -9.88
CA LYS A 150 -24.67 -3.90 -9.47
C LYS A 150 -25.16 -5.22 -8.89
N GLU A 151 -24.73 -6.34 -9.49
CA GLU A 151 -25.25 -7.67 -9.16
C GLU A 151 -24.21 -8.57 -8.51
N GLY A 152 -22.92 -8.21 -8.51
CA GLY A 152 -21.83 -9.05 -8.01
C GLY A 152 -21.60 -10.32 -8.85
N LYS A 153 -22.08 -10.35 -10.10
CA LYS A 153 -21.87 -11.48 -11.00
C LYS A 153 -20.48 -11.43 -11.61
N GLU A 154 -19.85 -12.58 -11.72
CA GLU A 154 -18.59 -12.74 -12.41
C GLU A 154 -18.74 -12.42 -13.90
N ARG A 155 -17.85 -11.57 -14.41
CA ARG A 155 -17.72 -11.24 -15.84
C ARG A 155 -16.68 -12.11 -16.49
N TRP A 156 -15.53 -12.23 -15.84
CA TRP A 156 -14.40 -13.07 -16.23
C TRP A 156 -13.46 -13.28 -15.04
N ASN A 157 -12.63 -14.31 -15.12
CA ASN A 157 -11.47 -14.50 -14.26
C ASN A 157 -10.25 -14.88 -15.12
N GLN A 158 -9.06 -14.48 -14.68
CA GLN A 158 -7.81 -14.77 -15.37
C GLN A 158 -6.71 -15.11 -14.36
N LYS A 159 -5.95 -16.16 -14.66
CA LYS A 159 -4.77 -16.51 -13.87
C LYS A 159 -3.69 -15.43 -14.01
N ILE A 160 -3.17 -14.92 -12.88
CA ILE A 160 -2.16 -13.85 -12.84
C ILE A 160 -0.80 -14.33 -12.31
N CYS A 161 -0.75 -15.45 -11.59
CA CYS A 161 0.47 -16.05 -11.10
C CYS A 161 0.37 -17.59 -11.10
N ASP A 162 1.46 -18.27 -10.76
CA ASP A 162 1.46 -19.73 -10.75
C ASP A 162 1.55 -20.27 -9.32
N LEU A 163 0.41 -20.76 -8.80
CA LEU A 163 0.30 -21.37 -7.49
C LEU A 163 1.29 -22.55 -7.28
N ASN A 164 1.63 -23.28 -8.35
CA ASN A 164 2.59 -24.38 -8.26
C ASN A 164 4.03 -23.91 -8.05
N GLN A 165 4.32 -22.63 -8.30
CA GLN A 165 5.57 -21.96 -7.99
C GLN A 165 5.49 -21.18 -6.68
N TYR A 166 4.47 -21.47 -5.85
CA TYR A 166 4.24 -20.87 -4.53
C TYR A 166 3.86 -19.38 -4.54
N TYR A 167 3.55 -18.77 -5.71
CA TYR A 167 2.94 -17.45 -5.71
C TYR A 167 1.54 -17.49 -5.10
N PHE A 168 1.16 -16.38 -4.50
CA PHE A 168 -0.22 -16.07 -4.14
C PHE A 168 -0.51 -14.60 -4.42
N ALA A 169 -1.76 -14.16 -4.31
CA ALA A 169 -2.11 -12.77 -4.55
C ALA A 169 -2.93 -12.18 -3.39
N SER A 170 -2.59 -10.98 -2.98
CA SER A 170 -3.18 -10.33 -1.80
C SER A 170 -3.28 -8.80 -1.93
N ALA A 171 -2.83 -8.21 -3.05
CA ALA A 171 -2.87 -6.77 -3.28
C ALA A 171 -4.29 -6.29 -3.60
N ALA A 172 -4.49 -4.97 -3.61
CA ALA A 172 -5.66 -4.35 -4.20
C ALA A 172 -5.29 -3.88 -5.61
N PRO A 173 -6.00 -4.32 -6.67
CA PRO A 173 -5.76 -3.82 -8.01
C PRO A 173 -5.91 -2.30 -8.10
N ILE A 174 -5.00 -1.64 -8.81
CA ILE A 174 -5.08 -0.21 -9.10
C ILE A 174 -5.47 -0.03 -10.56
N ILE A 175 -6.42 0.87 -10.80
CA ILE A 175 -6.84 1.20 -12.15
C ILE A 175 -6.10 2.44 -12.63
N ALA A 176 -5.34 2.31 -13.72
CA ALA A 176 -4.67 3.44 -14.39
C ALA A 176 -5.10 3.46 -15.85
N LYS A 177 -5.93 4.41 -16.25
CA LYS A 177 -6.54 4.46 -17.60
C LYS A 177 -7.29 3.16 -17.93
N ASN A 178 -6.82 2.41 -18.96
CA ASN A 178 -7.34 1.10 -19.38
C ASN A 178 -6.48 -0.07 -18.89
N HIS A 179 -5.82 0.10 -17.74
CA HIS A 179 -4.93 -0.87 -17.13
C HIS A 179 -5.44 -1.26 -15.74
N VAL A 180 -5.60 -2.55 -15.49
CA VAL A 180 -5.76 -3.12 -14.14
C VAL A 180 -4.38 -3.59 -13.70
N ILE A 181 -3.78 -2.86 -12.77
CA ILE A 181 -2.44 -3.13 -12.26
C ILE A 181 -2.53 -4.09 -11.09
N VAL A 182 -1.84 -5.20 -11.18
CA VAL A 182 -1.83 -6.29 -10.19
C VAL A 182 -0.40 -6.66 -9.82
N GLY A 183 -0.20 -6.90 -8.53
CA GLY A 183 1.05 -7.38 -7.97
C GLY A 183 0.99 -8.85 -7.62
N VAL A 184 2.10 -9.37 -7.07
CA VAL A 184 2.20 -10.75 -6.58
C VAL A 184 2.87 -10.79 -5.23
N SER A 185 2.60 -11.88 -4.50
CA SER A 185 3.19 -12.23 -3.21
C SER A 185 3.89 -13.59 -3.31
N GLY A 186 4.76 -13.92 -2.36
CA GLY A 186 5.49 -15.19 -2.33
C GLY A 186 6.99 -15.02 -2.04
N ASP A 187 7.39 -13.87 -1.48
CA ASP A 187 8.77 -13.51 -1.18
C ASP A 187 9.50 -14.48 -0.25
N ASP A 188 8.79 -15.15 0.63
CA ASP A 188 9.36 -16.15 1.53
C ASP A 188 9.74 -17.48 0.85
N LEU A 189 9.51 -17.60 -0.46
CA LEU A 189 9.46 -18.88 -1.16
C LEU A 189 10.43 -18.97 -2.35
N ASP A 190 11.47 -18.14 -2.36
CA ASP A 190 12.57 -18.17 -3.35
C ASP A 190 12.11 -18.01 -4.81
N ILE A 191 11.24 -17.04 -5.08
CA ILE A 191 10.72 -16.76 -6.41
C ILE A 191 10.81 -15.28 -6.74
N PRO A 192 11.04 -14.91 -8.02
CA PRO A 192 11.19 -13.51 -8.44
C PRO A 192 9.85 -12.77 -8.50
N GLY A 193 9.84 -11.52 -8.03
CA GLY A 193 8.68 -10.64 -8.04
C GLY A 193 8.40 -10.00 -9.41
N TYR A 194 7.15 -9.61 -9.63
CA TYR A 194 6.76 -8.85 -10.83
C TYR A 194 5.49 -8.04 -10.62
N LEU A 195 5.29 -7.05 -11.49
CA LEU A 195 4.06 -6.27 -11.62
C LEU A 195 3.46 -6.51 -13.00
N GLN A 196 2.13 -6.63 -13.08
CA GLN A 196 1.42 -6.81 -14.35
C GLN A 196 0.38 -5.73 -14.58
N SER A 197 0.13 -5.45 -15.87
CA SER A 197 -1.06 -4.76 -16.35
C SER A 197 -1.96 -5.73 -17.09
N ARG A 198 -3.25 -5.67 -16.77
CA ARG A 198 -4.29 -6.50 -17.39
C ARG A 198 -5.37 -5.62 -18.04
N SER A 199 -5.96 -6.11 -19.13
CA SER A 199 -7.10 -5.46 -19.77
C SER A 199 -8.32 -5.47 -18.83
N PRO A 200 -8.99 -4.34 -18.55
CA PRO A 200 -10.22 -4.33 -17.75
C PRO A 200 -11.40 -5.02 -18.45
N GLU A 201 -11.36 -5.17 -19.77
CA GLU A 201 -12.42 -5.83 -20.54
C GLU A 201 -12.30 -7.35 -20.54
N THR A 202 -11.09 -7.89 -20.71
CA THR A 202 -10.84 -9.32 -20.93
C THR A 202 -9.94 -9.99 -19.88
N GLY A 203 -9.22 -9.20 -19.06
CA GLY A 203 -8.21 -9.69 -18.13
C GLY A 203 -6.90 -10.14 -18.78
N GLU A 204 -6.78 -10.02 -20.12
CA GLU A 204 -5.55 -10.38 -20.84
C GLU A 204 -4.36 -9.54 -20.40
N LEU A 205 -3.18 -10.19 -20.40
CA LEU A 205 -1.92 -9.51 -20.08
C LEU A 205 -1.60 -8.45 -21.13
N GLN A 206 -1.37 -7.22 -20.69
CA GLN A 206 -0.93 -6.11 -21.54
C GLN A 206 0.58 -5.94 -21.49
N TRP A 207 1.17 -5.96 -20.27
CA TRP A 207 2.60 -5.95 -20.03
C TRP A 207 2.93 -6.55 -18.66
N GLN A 208 4.19 -6.95 -18.48
CA GLN A 208 4.77 -7.38 -17.21
C GLN A 208 6.12 -6.72 -17.02
N TRP A 209 6.37 -6.20 -15.82
CA TRP A 209 7.67 -5.75 -15.36
C TRP A 209 8.18 -6.73 -14.29
N ASN A 210 9.34 -7.32 -14.52
CA ASN A 210 10.01 -8.17 -13.54
C ASN A 210 10.89 -7.32 -12.63
N VAL A 211 10.90 -7.60 -11.34
CA VAL A 211 11.72 -6.89 -10.36
C VAL A 211 13.18 -7.23 -10.56
N GLU A 212 13.51 -8.50 -10.73
CA GLU A 212 14.84 -8.94 -11.10
C GLU A 212 15.08 -8.74 -12.61
N PRO A 213 16.16 -8.01 -12.97
CA PRO A 213 16.52 -7.83 -14.36
C PRO A 213 17.04 -9.16 -14.95
N LYS A 214 16.89 -9.31 -16.26
CA LYS A 214 17.55 -10.43 -16.96
C LYS A 214 19.05 -10.19 -17.04
N PRO A 215 19.86 -11.27 -17.15
CA PRO A 215 21.30 -11.13 -17.37
C PRO A 215 21.63 -10.18 -18.53
N GLY A 216 22.44 -9.15 -18.24
CA GLY A 216 22.82 -8.10 -19.20
C GLY A 216 21.89 -6.90 -19.30
N GLU A 217 20.71 -6.91 -18.65
CA GLU A 217 19.87 -5.73 -18.47
C GLU A 217 20.41 -4.82 -17.35
N PRO A 218 20.12 -3.52 -17.35
CA PRO A 218 20.51 -2.61 -16.27
C PRO A 218 20.03 -3.12 -14.91
N GLY A 219 20.93 -3.12 -13.92
CA GLY A 219 20.68 -3.65 -12.57
C GLY A 219 21.18 -5.09 -12.38
N SER A 220 21.36 -5.88 -13.45
CA SER A 220 21.87 -7.25 -13.33
C SER A 220 23.31 -7.33 -12.79
N GLU A 221 24.08 -6.26 -12.98
CA GLU A 221 25.43 -6.12 -12.42
C GLU A 221 25.49 -6.02 -10.90
N THR A 222 24.32 -5.80 -10.25
CA THR A 222 24.21 -5.74 -8.79
C THR A 222 23.91 -7.10 -8.17
N TRP A 223 23.89 -8.16 -8.97
CA TRP A 223 23.72 -9.55 -8.56
C TRP A 223 24.96 -10.36 -8.90
N PRO A 224 25.34 -11.37 -8.09
CA PRO A 224 26.55 -12.13 -8.38
C PRO A 224 26.45 -13.02 -9.63
N ASN A 225 25.26 -13.52 -9.93
CA ASN A 225 25.01 -14.44 -11.06
C ASN A 225 23.50 -14.59 -11.35
N ALA A 226 23.18 -15.34 -12.40
CA ALA A 226 21.81 -15.60 -12.82
C ALA A 226 21.02 -16.51 -11.85
N GLU A 227 21.71 -17.38 -11.11
CA GLU A 227 21.10 -18.27 -10.12
C GLU A 227 20.54 -17.46 -8.96
N ALA A 228 21.31 -16.55 -8.38
CA ALA A 228 20.84 -15.65 -7.33
C ALA A 228 19.65 -14.79 -7.77
N MET A 229 19.64 -14.28 -9.03
CA MET A 229 18.49 -13.57 -9.59
C MET A 229 17.26 -14.46 -9.75
N ALA A 230 17.43 -15.76 -10.01
CA ALA A 230 16.30 -16.68 -10.19
C ALA A 230 15.56 -16.99 -8.87
N HIS A 231 16.24 -16.87 -7.72
CA HIS A 231 15.61 -16.92 -6.39
C HIS A 231 15.04 -15.57 -5.95
N GLY A 232 15.52 -14.48 -6.46
CA GLY A 232 15.07 -13.11 -6.49
C GLY A 232 14.43 -12.53 -5.24
N GLY A 233 13.14 -12.71 -5.06
CA GLY A 233 12.30 -11.98 -4.10
C GLY A 233 11.60 -10.78 -4.74
N GLY A 234 11.59 -9.63 -4.06
CA GLY A 234 11.11 -8.36 -4.65
C GLY A 234 9.62 -8.27 -4.90
N MET A 235 8.78 -8.94 -4.12
CA MET A 235 7.34 -9.00 -4.34
C MET A 235 6.66 -7.61 -4.36
N THR A 236 5.60 -7.50 -5.16
CA THR A 236 4.85 -6.26 -5.41
C THR A 236 3.46 -6.29 -4.74
N TRP A 237 3.41 -6.75 -3.50
CA TRP A 237 2.21 -7.13 -2.76
C TRP A 237 1.41 -5.99 -2.12
N VAL A 238 1.89 -4.73 -2.23
CA VAL A 238 1.15 -3.54 -1.78
C VAL A 238 0.73 -2.69 -2.98
N PRO A 239 -0.49 -2.11 -2.97
CA PRO A 239 -0.98 -1.31 -4.08
C PRO A 239 -0.08 -0.12 -4.43
N SER A 240 0.15 0.12 -5.72
CA SER A 240 0.86 1.29 -6.22
C SER A 240 0.04 2.58 -6.08
N THR A 241 0.70 3.74 -6.20
CA THR A 241 0.08 5.03 -6.47
C THR A 241 0.30 5.43 -7.92
N TYR A 242 -0.45 6.39 -8.42
CA TYR A 242 -0.43 6.76 -9.83
C TYR A 242 -0.42 8.27 -10.04
N ASP A 243 0.49 8.77 -10.87
CA ASP A 243 0.49 10.15 -11.35
C ASP A 243 0.01 10.19 -12.80
N PRO A 244 -1.22 10.65 -13.06
CA PRO A 244 -1.78 10.68 -14.43
C PRO A 244 -1.11 11.75 -15.31
N GLU A 245 -0.49 12.78 -14.75
CA GLU A 245 0.22 13.82 -15.51
C GLU A 245 1.56 13.27 -16.07
N LEU A 246 2.29 12.53 -15.25
CA LEU A 246 3.54 11.88 -15.64
C LEU A 246 3.32 10.51 -16.28
N ASN A 247 2.12 9.96 -16.13
CA ASN A 247 1.75 8.59 -16.53
C ASN A 247 2.66 7.53 -15.88
N LEU A 248 2.96 7.72 -14.59
CA LEU A 248 3.83 6.84 -13.81
C LEU A 248 3.08 6.20 -12.64
N LEU A 249 3.24 4.90 -12.50
CA LEU A 249 2.93 4.14 -11.30
C LEU A 249 4.14 4.19 -10.37
N TYR A 250 3.89 4.35 -9.07
CA TYR A 250 4.94 4.28 -8.05
C TYR A 250 4.59 3.18 -7.07
N LEU A 251 5.54 2.29 -6.83
CA LEU A 251 5.39 1.17 -5.91
C LEU A 251 6.71 0.91 -5.19
N GLY A 252 6.60 0.22 -4.06
CA GLY A 252 7.75 -0.40 -3.42
C GLY A 252 7.84 -1.88 -3.79
N THR A 253 9.04 -2.41 -3.79
CA THR A 253 9.33 -3.84 -3.97
C THR A 253 9.78 -4.47 -2.65
N GLY A 254 9.56 -5.76 -2.51
CA GLY A 254 9.91 -6.55 -1.33
C GLY A 254 11.39 -6.85 -1.21
N ASN A 255 11.70 -7.62 -0.19
CA ASN A 255 13.05 -8.06 0.16
C ASN A 255 13.66 -9.02 -0.89
N PRO A 256 15.00 -9.07 -1.01
CA PRO A 256 15.69 -10.09 -1.80
C PRO A 256 15.77 -11.43 -1.07
N GLN A 257 15.96 -12.50 -1.81
CA GLN A 257 16.22 -13.85 -1.31
C GLN A 257 17.71 -14.23 -1.46
N PRO A 258 18.33 -14.93 -0.49
CA PRO A 258 17.86 -15.30 0.86
C PRO A 258 17.57 -14.06 1.73
N VAL A 259 16.56 -14.12 2.58
CA VAL A 259 16.10 -12.94 3.35
C VAL A 259 17.19 -12.41 4.28
N ILE A 260 17.75 -13.27 5.15
CA ILE A 260 18.68 -12.88 6.22
C ILE A 260 20.14 -13.15 5.86
N ALA A 261 20.44 -14.24 5.15
CA ALA A 261 21.80 -14.65 4.79
C ALA A 261 22.24 -14.05 3.44
N GLY A 262 22.73 -12.82 3.43
CA GLY A 262 23.07 -12.09 2.20
C GLY A 262 24.29 -12.57 1.41
N LYS A 263 25.11 -13.48 1.93
CA LYS A 263 26.38 -13.91 1.30
C LYS A 263 26.22 -14.47 -0.11
N GLY A 264 25.15 -15.24 -0.36
CA GLY A 264 24.87 -15.85 -1.66
C GLY A 264 24.44 -14.87 -2.74
N ARG A 265 24.08 -13.64 -2.37
CA ARG A 265 23.58 -12.61 -3.27
C ARG A 265 24.34 -11.28 -3.15
N LYS A 266 25.67 -11.32 -3.13
CA LYS A 266 26.54 -10.12 -3.02
C LYS A 266 26.14 -9.05 -4.05
N GLY A 267 26.14 -7.78 -3.61
CA GLY A 267 25.74 -6.60 -4.39
C GLY A 267 24.42 -6.03 -3.89
N ASP A 268 23.95 -4.94 -4.49
CA ASP A 268 22.77 -4.19 -4.02
C ASP A 268 21.44 -4.89 -4.31
N ASN A 269 21.43 -5.89 -5.20
CA ASN A 269 20.29 -6.72 -5.59
C ASN A 269 19.11 -5.91 -6.18
N LEU A 270 19.38 -5.06 -7.18
CA LEU A 270 18.35 -4.30 -7.87
C LEU A 270 17.39 -5.23 -8.65
N TYR A 271 16.07 -4.98 -8.64
CA TYR A 271 15.36 -3.83 -8.05
C TYR A 271 14.54 -4.26 -6.82
N THR A 272 15.05 -5.18 -5.99
CA THR A 272 14.46 -5.46 -4.67
C THR A 272 14.65 -4.25 -3.75
N GLU A 273 13.86 -4.11 -2.68
CA GLU A 273 13.94 -3.02 -1.70
C GLU A 273 13.93 -1.63 -2.34
N SER A 274 13.17 -1.46 -3.43
CA SER A 274 13.22 -0.24 -4.23
C SER A 274 11.86 0.45 -4.31
N ILE A 275 11.89 1.79 -4.29
CA ILE A 275 10.79 2.61 -4.80
C ILE A 275 10.99 2.70 -6.31
N ALA A 276 10.09 2.12 -7.07
CA ALA A 276 10.15 2.07 -8.52
C ALA A 276 9.06 2.94 -9.16
N ALA A 277 9.41 3.64 -10.24
CA ALA A 277 8.47 4.36 -11.09
C ALA A 277 8.34 3.65 -12.43
N ILE A 278 7.14 3.17 -12.74
CA ILE A 278 6.83 2.37 -13.92
C ILE A 278 5.90 3.15 -14.84
N ASN A 279 6.21 3.25 -16.12
CA ASN A 279 5.30 3.84 -17.10
C ASN A 279 4.06 2.96 -17.25
N ALA A 280 2.88 3.53 -16.99
CA ALA A 280 1.63 2.78 -16.90
C ALA A 280 1.20 2.13 -18.24
N ASP A 281 1.54 2.74 -19.38
CA ASP A 281 1.15 2.21 -20.69
C ASP A 281 2.10 1.10 -21.19
N THR A 282 3.37 1.11 -20.74
CA THR A 282 4.41 0.24 -21.33
C THR A 282 5.05 -0.75 -20.36
N GLY A 283 4.82 -0.60 -19.05
CA GLY A 283 5.49 -1.39 -18.01
C GLY A 283 7.00 -1.13 -17.88
N LYS A 284 7.54 -0.10 -18.54
CA LYS A 284 8.98 0.20 -18.49
C LYS A 284 9.32 0.98 -17.23
N LEU A 285 10.40 0.56 -16.56
CA LEU A 285 11.00 1.30 -15.46
C LEU A 285 11.52 2.66 -15.96
N ALA A 286 11.01 3.74 -15.35
CA ALA A 286 11.47 5.11 -15.62
C ALA A 286 12.64 5.50 -14.71
N TRP A 287 12.55 5.18 -13.44
CA TRP A 287 13.58 5.39 -12.42
C TRP A 287 13.32 4.52 -11.18
N HIS A 288 14.32 4.38 -10.34
CA HIS A 288 14.23 3.75 -9.03
C HIS A 288 15.03 4.51 -7.97
N PHE A 289 14.70 4.29 -6.72
CA PHE A 289 15.48 4.67 -5.54
C PHE A 289 15.44 3.52 -4.55
N GLN A 290 16.58 3.06 -4.05
CA GLN A 290 16.67 1.89 -3.17
C GLN A 290 16.88 2.32 -1.71
N PRO A 291 15.87 2.24 -0.82
CA PRO A 291 15.97 2.57 0.60
C PRO A 291 16.94 1.70 1.39
N SER A 292 17.04 0.42 1.05
CA SER A 292 17.86 -0.57 1.76
C SER A 292 18.71 -1.37 0.78
N PRO A 293 19.86 -0.85 0.28
CA PRO A 293 20.77 -1.63 -0.55
C PRO A 293 21.23 -2.90 0.19
N HIS A 294 21.24 -4.05 -0.50
CA HIS A 294 21.65 -5.34 0.06
C HIS A 294 20.93 -5.68 1.38
N ASP A 295 19.60 -5.51 1.42
CA ASP A 295 18.87 -5.77 2.67
C ASP A 295 19.04 -7.20 3.17
N THR A 296 19.29 -7.36 4.47
CA THR A 296 19.40 -8.64 5.20
C THR A 296 18.50 -8.67 6.44
N HIS A 297 17.42 -7.88 6.44
CA HIS A 297 16.57 -7.67 7.62
C HIS A 297 15.08 -7.79 7.32
N ASP A 298 14.70 -8.06 6.05
CA ASP A 298 13.32 -8.13 5.60
C ASP A 298 12.59 -6.78 5.73
N TRP A 299 13.21 -5.71 5.21
CA TRP A 299 12.64 -4.36 5.31
C TRP A 299 12.02 -3.87 4.02
N ASP A 300 11.22 -4.70 3.38
CA ASP A 300 10.47 -4.31 2.17
C ASP A 300 10.27 -2.80 2.01
N ALA A 301 10.56 -2.27 0.84
CA ALA A 301 10.29 -0.87 0.50
C ALA A 301 8.82 -0.62 0.09
N VAL A 302 7.91 -1.53 0.42
CA VAL A 302 6.51 -1.56 -0.07
C VAL A 302 5.58 -0.53 0.54
N GLN A 303 6.01 0.27 1.52
CA GLN A 303 5.16 1.30 2.11
C GLN A 303 4.64 2.25 1.04
N THR A 304 3.36 2.64 1.16
CA THR A 304 2.68 3.46 0.15
C THR A 304 3.48 4.72 -0.21
N PRO A 305 3.93 4.89 -1.47
CA PRO A 305 4.51 6.14 -1.93
C PRO A 305 3.44 7.25 -1.98
N VAL A 306 3.62 8.33 -1.25
CA VAL A 306 2.64 9.43 -1.15
C VAL A 306 3.05 10.58 -2.07
N LEU A 307 2.17 10.93 -3.01
CA LEU A 307 2.43 11.93 -4.04
C LEU A 307 1.78 13.28 -3.69
N PHE A 308 2.55 14.36 -3.80
CA PHE A 308 2.04 15.72 -3.63
C PHE A 308 2.97 16.74 -4.30
N ASP A 309 2.47 17.93 -4.55
CA ASP A 309 3.29 19.06 -4.98
C ASP A 309 3.61 19.91 -3.75
N GLY A 310 4.86 20.35 -3.64
CA GLY A 310 5.32 21.08 -2.48
C GLY A 310 6.54 21.95 -2.77
N GLU A 311 6.82 22.87 -1.85
CA GLU A 311 7.99 23.74 -1.95
C GLU A 311 9.04 23.31 -0.92
N ILE A 312 10.27 23.07 -1.39
CA ILE A 312 11.43 22.80 -0.53
C ILE A 312 12.57 23.73 -0.96
N ASN A 313 13.13 24.48 -0.01
CA ASN A 313 14.21 25.47 -0.23
C ASN A 313 13.86 26.50 -1.32
N GLY A 314 12.61 26.99 -1.34
CA GLY A 314 12.13 27.98 -2.31
C GLY A 314 11.88 27.45 -3.72
N GLN A 315 11.93 26.13 -3.93
CA GLN A 315 11.69 25.49 -5.22
C GLN A 315 10.43 24.62 -5.18
N SER A 316 9.45 24.92 -6.04
CA SER A 316 8.29 24.05 -6.26
C SER A 316 8.72 22.76 -6.93
N ARG A 317 8.25 21.63 -6.42
CA ARG A 317 8.63 20.27 -6.86
C ARG A 317 7.42 19.35 -6.89
N LYS A 318 7.46 18.39 -7.79
CA LYS A 318 6.60 17.20 -7.75
C LYS A 318 7.27 16.17 -6.83
N LEU A 319 6.67 15.92 -5.67
CA LEU A 319 7.30 15.14 -4.60
C LEU A 319 6.62 13.78 -4.41
N LEU A 320 7.43 12.81 -4.00
CA LEU A 320 7.04 11.52 -3.47
C LEU A 320 7.65 11.40 -2.08
N ALA A 321 6.84 11.07 -1.07
CA ALA A 321 7.34 10.79 0.28
C ALA A 321 7.03 9.35 0.70
N GLN A 322 7.97 8.72 1.44
CA GLN A 322 7.80 7.41 2.03
C GLN A 322 8.50 7.34 3.38
N ALA A 323 7.78 6.84 4.40
CA ALA A 323 8.38 6.40 5.67
C ALA A 323 8.64 4.90 5.55
N SER A 324 9.90 4.51 5.39
CA SER A 324 10.29 3.14 5.09
C SER A 324 10.39 2.26 6.34
N ARG A 325 10.23 0.96 6.12
CA ARG A 325 10.30 -0.10 7.13
C ARG A 325 11.65 -0.10 7.87
N ASN A 326 12.71 0.34 7.20
CA ASN A 326 14.07 0.48 7.71
C ASN A 326 14.29 1.66 8.70
N GLY A 327 13.27 2.48 8.97
CA GLY A 327 13.32 3.60 9.94
C GLY A 327 13.67 4.96 9.35
N TRP A 328 13.83 5.05 8.02
CA TRP A 328 14.17 6.28 7.32
C TRP A 328 12.98 6.84 6.54
N PHE A 329 12.86 8.16 6.54
CA PHE A 329 11.90 8.93 5.77
C PHE A 329 12.59 9.55 4.56
N PHE A 330 12.02 9.32 3.40
CA PHE A 330 12.53 9.80 2.13
C PHE A 330 11.55 10.77 1.48
N VAL A 331 12.07 11.88 0.93
CA VAL A 331 11.34 12.72 -0.01
C VAL A 331 12.13 12.76 -1.31
N LEU A 332 11.51 12.33 -2.39
CA LEU A 332 12.10 12.25 -3.72
C LEU A 332 11.41 13.22 -4.68
N ASP A 333 12.12 13.69 -5.68
CA ASP A 333 11.52 14.30 -6.87
C ASP A 333 10.90 13.17 -7.71
N ARG A 334 9.54 13.11 -7.77
CA ARG A 334 8.85 11.99 -8.42
C ARG A 334 8.97 11.96 -9.93
N THR A 335 9.52 13.01 -10.54
CA THR A 335 9.78 13.04 -11.99
C THR A 335 10.99 12.23 -12.40
N ASN A 336 11.95 12.02 -11.48
CA ASN A 336 13.26 11.45 -11.83
C ASN A 336 13.91 10.60 -10.71
N GLY A 337 13.25 10.43 -9.56
CA GLY A 337 13.73 9.65 -8.42
C GLY A 337 14.86 10.28 -7.61
N LYS A 338 15.27 11.52 -7.92
CA LYS A 338 16.35 12.18 -7.16
C LYS A 338 15.91 12.45 -5.73
N ASN A 339 16.78 12.09 -4.80
CA ASN A 339 16.58 12.38 -3.39
C ASN A 339 16.58 13.88 -3.11
N VAL A 340 15.66 14.31 -2.27
CA VAL A 340 15.54 15.70 -1.77
C VAL A 340 15.77 15.74 -0.26
N ILE A 341 15.22 14.75 0.47
CA ILE A 341 15.39 14.61 1.92
C ILE A 341 15.55 13.13 2.27
N THR A 342 16.50 12.85 3.15
CA THR A 342 16.65 11.59 3.89
C THR A 342 16.82 11.91 5.35
N SER A 343 15.96 11.35 6.21
CA SER A 343 16.02 11.57 7.66
C SER A 343 15.54 10.35 8.44
N GLU A 344 16.11 10.11 9.62
CA GLU A 344 15.55 9.10 10.54
C GLU A 344 14.25 9.62 11.15
N PHE A 345 13.14 8.86 11.05
CA PHE A 345 11.93 9.12 11.82
C PHE A 345 11.79 8.22 13.04
N VAL A 346 12.50 7.08 13.04
CA VAL A 346 12.72 6.22 14.19
C VAL A 346 14.22 6.03 14.34
N LYS A 347 14.73 6.06 15.57
CA LYS A 347 16.16 5.89 15.83
C LYS A 347 16.63 4.50 15.38
N THR A 348 17.60 4.46 14.48
CA THR A 348 18.18 3.25 13.93
C THR A 348 19.64 3.03 14.34
N ASN A 349 20.20 1.87 14.05
CA ASN A 349 21.62 1.58 14.30
C ASN A 349 22.27 0.72 13.18
N TRP A 350 21.54 0.49 12.08
CA TRP A 350 21.99 -0.41 11.01
C TRP A 350 22.83 0.28 9.93
N THR A 351 22.86 1.61 9.92
CA THR A 351 23.59 2.39 8.92
C THR A 351 24.91 2.94 9.46
N SER A 352 25.89 3.11 8.57
CA SER A 352 27.12 3.87 8.81
C SER A 352 27.01 5.34 8.38
N GLY A 353 25.91 5.73 7.78
CA GLY A 353 25.63 7.09 7.27
C GLY A 353 24.71 7.08 6.06
N VAL A 354 24.68 8.20 5.34
CA VAL A 354 23.92 8.39 4.10
C VAL A 354 24.90 8.83 3.00
N ASP A 355 24.80 8.24 1.82
CA ASP A 355 25.66 8.55 0.69
C ASP A 355 25.25 9.87 -0.01
N ALA A 356 26.00 10.26 -1.03
CA ALA A 356 25.74 11.48 -1.81
C ALA A 356 24.43 11.43 -2.63
N LYS A 357 23.83 10.24 -2.81
CA LYS A 357 22.53 10.04 -3.48
C LYS A 357 21.36 10.07 -2.49
N GLY A 358 21.65 10.20 -1.18
CA GLY A 358 20.64 10.14 -0.13
C GLY A 358 20.25 8.72 0.29
N GLN A 359 21.00 7.71 -0.12
CA GLN A 359 20.76 6.31 0.27
C GLN A 359 21.47 6.00 1.59
N PRO A 360 20.80 5.33 2.55
CA PRO A 360 21.46 4.80 3.73
C PRO A 360 22.52 3.76 3.35
N VAL A 361 23.68 3.83 3.99
CA VAL A 361 24.79 2.90 3.77
C VAL A 361 24.77 1.85 4.86
N PRO A 362 24.54 0.55 4.54
CA PRO A 362 24.52 -0.52 5.52
C PRO A 362 25.84 -0.61 6.30
N SER A 363 25.76 -0.90 7.59
CA SER A 363 26.92 -1.14 8.44
C SER A 363 27.25 -2.61 8.52
N VAL A 364 28.43 -3.02 8.04
CA VAL A 364 28.92 -4.42 8.11
C VAL A 364 28.85 -4.99 9.53
N ALA A 365 29.02 -4.15 10.57
CA ALA A 365 28.92 -4.58 11.98
C ALA A 365 27.49 -4.98 12.38
N LYS A 366 26.49 -4.66 11.56
CA LYS A 366 25.07 -4.93 11.79
C LYS A 366 24.48 -6.00 10.88
N GLU A 367 25.28 -6.53 9.96
CA GLU A 367 24.89 -7.71 9.18
C GLU A 367 24.63 -8.90 10.12
N PRO A 368 23.62 -9.73 9.80
CA PRO A 368 23.35 -10.96 10.55
C PRO A 368 24.56 -11.90 10.54
N LYS A 369 24.83 -12.56 11.67
CA LYS A 369 25.94 -13.48 11.86
C LYS A 369 25.58 -14.60 12.83
N LEU A 370 26.41 -15.67 12.91
CA LEU A 370 26.12 -16.85 13.74
C LEU A 370 25.88 -16.55 15.21
N ASP A 371 26.63 -15.60 15.79
CA ASP A 371 26.50 -15.17 17.20
C ASP A 371 25.52 -13.98 17.38
N GLY A 372 24.85 -13.58 16.32
CA GLY A 372 23.82 -12.53 16.31
C GLY A 372 24.35 -11.11 16.20
N ALA A 373 23.52 -10.22 15.66
CA ALA A 373 23.72 -8.78 15.60
C ALA A 373 22.49 -8.08 16.17
N LEU A 374 22.68 -7.18 17.17
CA LEU A 374 21.60 -6.36 17.70
C LEU A 374 21.32 -5.20 16.74
N VAL A 375 20.13 -5.19 16.16
CA VAL A 375 19.71 -4.23 15.14
C VAL A 375 18.40 -3.54 15.51
N SER A 376 18.22 -2.30 15.08
CA SER A 376 16.99 -1.51 15.11
C SER A 376 16.80 -0.87 13.74
N PRO A 377 15.59 -0.98 13.15
CA PRO A 377 14.38 -1.67 13.63
C PRO A 377 14.50 -3.21 13.65
N ASN A 378 13.46 -3.87 14.17
CA ASN A 378 13.28 -5.31 14.03
C ASN A 378 12.72 -5.65 12.63
N GLN A 379 12.49 -6.92 12.34
CA GLN A 379 11.92 -7.40 11.06
C GLN A 379 10.56 -6.75 10.74
N GLY A 380 9.67 -6.56 11.72
CA GLY A 380 8.40 -5.86 11.52
C GLY A 380 8.55 -4.39 11.07
N GLY A 381 9.74 -3.82 11.28
CA GLY A 381 10.13 -2.50 10.81
C GLY A 381 9.63 -1.33 11.66
N ALA A 382 10.11 -0.15 11.32
CA ALA A 382 9.66 1.12 11.91
C ALA A 382 8.29 1.55 11.38
N ALA A 383 7.95 1.20 10.15
CA ALA A 383 6.64 1.27 9.51
C ALA A 383 6.40 -0.04 8.77
N ASN A 384 5.17 -0.29 8.31
CA ASN A 384 4.85 -1.48 7.52
C ASN A 384 3.84 -1.11 6.42
N TRP A 385 3.15 -2.09 5.80
CA TRP A 385 2.22 -1.90 4.69
C TRP A 385 1.00 -1.01 5.02
N HIS A 386 0.68 -0.81 6.29
CA HIS A 386 -0.45 0.01 6.71
C HIS A 386 -0.31 1.43 6.16
N PRO A 387 -1.32 1.93 5.43
CA PRO A 387 -1.15 3.16 4.69
C PRO A 387 -0.97 4.38 5.61
N PRO A 388 0.00 5.25 5.32
CA PRO A 388 0.16 6.55 5.98
C PRO A 388 -0.88 7.55 5.49
N SER A 389 -0.79 8.79 5.98
CA SER A 389 -1.57 9.92 5.45
C SER A 389 -0.71 11.18 5.33
N TYR A 390 -1.05 12.08 4.41
CA TYR A 390 -0.44 13.39 4.28
C TYR A 390 -1.51 14.47 4.16
N SER A 391 -1.45 15.48 5.02
CA SER A 391 -2.36 16.63 4.93
C SER A 391 -1.67 17.83 4.28
N PRO A 392 -2.21 18.35 3.17
CA PRO A 392 -1.69 19.58 2.55
C PRO A 392 -1.90 20.81 3.41
N GLU A 393 -2.88 20.81 4.34
CA GLU A 393 -3.15 21.94 5.24
C GLU A 393 -2.13 22.09 6.35
N THR A 394 -1.56 20.98 6.81
CA THR A 394 -0.54 21.01 7.87
C THR A 394 0.87 20.89 7.32
N GLY A 395 1.03 20.35 6.11
CA GLY A 395 2.32 19.98 5.54
C GLY A 395 2.97 18.80 6.28
N LEU A 396 2.18 17.97 6.95
CA LEU A 396 2.67 16.87 7.76
C LEU A 396 2.30 15.50 7.15
N PHE A 397 3.28 14.63 7.19
CA PHE A 397 3.14 13.20 6.86
C PHE A 397 2.92 12.42 8.16
N TYR A 398 1.83 11.66 8.23
CA TYR A 398 1.39 10.93 9.41
C TYR A 398 1.60 9.44 9.24
N VAL A 399 2.27 8.80 10.20
CA VAL A 399 2.57 7.37 10.16
C VAL A 399 2.54 6.77 11.58
N ASN A 400 1.92 5.59 11.72
CA ASN A 400 2.15 4.74 12.88
C ASN A 400 3.52 4.10 12.75
N SER A 401 4.32 4.23 13.80
CA SER A 401 5.70 3.76 13.81
C SER A 401 6.02 2.93 15.04
N THR A 402 7.01 2.08 14.90
CA THR A 402 7.52 1.22 15.97
C THR A 402 9.03 1.39 16.11
N ARG A 403 9.48 1.72 17.32
CA ARG A 403 10.87 1.59 17.70
C ARG A 403 11.09 0.23 18.35
N ALA A 404 11.84 -0.63 17.70
CA ALA A 404 12.07 -1.99 18.17
C ALA A 404 13.52 -2.42 17.95
N PHE A 405 13.94 -3.44 18.68
CA PHE A 405 15.25 -4.08 18.54
C PHE A 405 15.07 -5.57 18.39
N SER A 406 15.86 -6.17 17.51
CA SER A 406 16.00 -7.63 17.37
C SER A 406 17.46 -8.03 17.30
N VAL A 407 17.74 -9.25 17.72
CA VAL A 407 19.00 -9.93 17.41
C VAL A 407 18.79 -10.74 16.16
N TYR A 408 19.41 -10.33 15.05
CA TYR A 408 19.41 -11.06 13.79
C TYR A 408 20.57 -12.04 13.76
N TYR A 409 20.32 -13.27 13.31
CA TYR A 409 21.34 -14.32 13.22
C TYR A 409 21.12 -15.22 12.02
N ILE A 410 22.21 -15.73 11.44
CA ILE A 410 22.19 -16.73 10.37
C ILE A 410 22.26 -18.14 10.95
N PHE A 411 21.70 -19.12 10.24
CA PHE A 411 21.71 -20.52 10.66
C PHE A 411 23.06 -21.20 10.41
N ASP A 412 23.69 -20.86 9.30
CA ASP A 412 25.02 -21.27 8.92
C ASP A 412 25.74 -20.13 8.17
N ASP A 413 27.01 -20.33 7.84
CA ASP A 413 27.83 -19.34 7.14
C ASP A 413 28.05 -19.69 5.66
N ASP A 414 27.22 -20.57 5.11
CA ASP A 414 27.26 -21.00 3.72
C ASP A 414 26.77 -19.90 2.77
N GLU A 415 27.36 -19.88 1.56
CA GLU A 415 26.92 -18.97 0.48
C GLU A 415 25.80 -19.62 -0.33
N LYS A 416 24.62 -19.83 0.27
CA LYS A 416 23.43 -20.36 -0.43
C LYS A 416 22.63 -19.23 -1.06
N PRO A 417 22.12 -19.41 -2.29
CA PRO A 417 21.31 -18.39 -2.95
C PRO A 417 19.80 -18.49 -2.63
N GLU A 418 19.38 -19.29 -1.66
CA GLU A 418 17.99 -19.67 -1.41
C GLU A 418 17.61 -19.61 0.07
N GLY A 419 16.31 -19.47 0.34
CA GLY A 419 15.70 -19.60 1.66
C GLY A 419 15.77 -18.36 2.53
N TRP A 420 15.38 -18.50 3.78
CA TRP A 420 15.51 -17.44 4.79
C TRP A 420 16.95 -17.26 5.23
N GLY A 421 17.68 -18.34 5.38
CA GLY A 421 19.08 -18.37 5.78
C GLY A 421 19.37 -17.92 7.22
N GLY A 422 18.35 -17.50 7.97
CA GLY A 422 18.48 -16.97 9.32
C GLY A 422 17.14 -16.68 9.97
N ASN A 423 17.17 -15.92 11.08
CA ASN A 423 15.97 -15.46 11.78
C ASN A 423 16.29 -14.24 12.63
N ASP A 424 15.26 -13.63 13.25
CA ASP A 424 15.44 -12.61 14.27
C ASP A 424 14.77 -12.99 15.60
N ARG A 425 15.23 -12.38 16.68
CA ARG A 425 14.62 -12.48 18.01
C ARG A 425 14.34 -11.09 18.53
N SER A 426 13.07 -10.69 18.47
CA SER A 426 12.61 -9.39 18.93
C SER A 426 12.76 -9.25 20.43
N GLY A 427 13.23 -8.08 20.84
CA GLY A 427 13.33 -7.65 22.23
C GLY A 427 12.33 -6.55 22.54
N PHE A 428 12.83 -5.39 22.98
CA PHE A 428 12.03 -4.22 23.31
C PHE A 428 11.33 -3.66 22.06
N SER A 429 10.06 -3.24 22.22
CA SER A 429 9.34 -2.46 21.23
C SER A 429 8.46 -1.38 21.87
N GLU A 430 8.36 -0.24 21.19
CA GLU A 430 7.55 0.92 21.59
C GLU A 430 6.83 1.45 20.35
N GLY A 431 5.49 1.52 20.42
CA GLY A 431 4.66 2.05 19.33
C GLY A 431 4.34 3.53 19.51
N MET A 432 4.20 4.24 18.39
CA MET A 432 3.84 5.66 18.42
C MET A 432 3.18 6.09 17.12
N MET A 433 2.33 7.10 17.19
CA MET A 433 1.88 7.86 16.05
C MET A 433 2.78 9.07 15.86
N GLN A 434 3.30 9.32 14.66
CA GLN A 434 4.21 10.43 14.37
C GLN A 434 3.70 11.31 13.24
N ALA A 435 4.06 12.60 13.32
CA ALA A 435 3.88 13.55 12.23
C ALA A 435 5.24 14.10 11.80
N ILE A 436 5.58 13.91 10.54
CA ILE A 436 6.86 14.28 9.94
C ILE A 436 6.64 15.49 9.02
N ASP A 437 7.42 16.53 9.20
CA ASP A 437 7.42 17.70 8.32
C ASP A 437 8.14 17.35 7.00
N TYR A 438 7.41 17.37 5.89
CA TYR A 438 7.99 16.98 4.60
C TYR A 438 9.11 17.89 4.12
N LYS A 439 9.16 19.15 4.58
CA LYS A 439 10.19 20.13 4.18
C LYS A 439 11.55 19.88 4.83
N THR A 440 11.54 19.28 6.00
CA THR A 440 12.75 19.09 6.81
C THR A 440 13.05 17.63 7.12
N GLY A 441 12.06 16.74 6.99
CA GLY A 441 12.14 15.35 7.46
C GLY A 441 12.09 15.19 8.98
N ASN A 442 11.90 16.28 9.74
CA ASN A 442 11.88 16.23 11.20
C ASN A 442 10.51 15.79 11.72
N VAL A 443 10.51 14.98 12.77
CA VAL A 443 9.31 14.66 13.54
C VAL A 443 8.87 15.91 14.29
N ARG A 444 7.65 16.41 14.00
CA ARG A 444 7.05 17.61 14.61
C ARG A 444 6.39 17.29 15.95
N TRP A 445 5.70 16.14 15.99
CA TRP A 445 5.12 15.58 17.20
C TRP A 445 5.12 14.06 17.15
N SER A 446 5.07 13.45 18.33
CA SER A 446 4.98 12.02 18.52
C SER A 446 4.02 11.73 19.67
N HIS A 447 2.98 10.94 19.39
CA HIS A 447 2.05 10.42 20.39
C HIS A 447 2.40 8.96 20.68
N LYS A 448 2.92 8.69 21.88
CA LYS A 448 3.28 7.33 22.28
C LYS A 448 2.05 6.54 22.68
N TRP A 449 2.01 5.28 22.23
CA TRP A 449 0.99 4.35 22.67
C TRP A 449 1.36 3.70 23.99
N GLU A 450 0.37 3.52 24.86
CA GLU A 450 0.55 2.69 26.05
C GLU A 450 0.44 1.20 25.65
N GLY A 451 1.34 0.35 26.16
CA GLY A 451 1.35 -1.09 25.92
C GLY A 451 2.24 -1.52 24.75
N ALA A 452 1.78 -2.47 23.96
CA ALA A 452 2.53 -3.06 22.87
C ALA A 452 2.67 -2.12 21.66
N SER A 453 3.62 -2.40 20.77
CA SER A 453 3.71 -1.74 19.48
C SER A 453 2.69 -2.32 18.49
N GLY A 454 2.31 -1.54 17.49
CA GLY A 454 1.45 -1.98 16.40
C GLY A 454 1.50 -1.02 15.23
N HIS A 455 1.16 -1.53 14.04
CA HIS A 455 1.03 -0.73 12.84
C HIS A 455 -0.44 -0.64 12.46
N TYR A 456 -0.93 0.57 12.21
CA TYR A 456 -2.32 0.85 11.89
C TYR A 456 -2.38 1.84 10.73
N GLY A 457 -3.36 1.70 9.85
CA GLY A 457 -3.59 2.66 8.79
C GLY A 457 -4.05 4.03 9.31
N VAL A 458 -3.77 5.07 8.56
CA VAL A 458 -4.00 6.47 8.93
C VAL A 458 -4.90 7.16 7.92
N LEU A 459 -5.77 8.05 8.41
CA LEU A 459 -6.59 8.98 7.64
C LEU A 459 -6.45 10.37 8.24
N SER A 460 -6.21 11.40 7.43
CA SER A 460 -6.31 12.80 7.85
C SER A 460 -7.44 13.53 7.14
N THR A 461 -8.01 14.56 7.79
CA THR A 461 -9.13 15.33 7.24
C THR A 461 -8.94 16.84 7.43
N ALA A 462 -9.66 17.63 6.63
CA ALA A 462 -9.75 19.10 6.80
C ALA A 462 -10.41 19.52 8.12
N GLY A 463 -11.00 18.60 8.87
CA GLY A 463 -11.46 18.82 10.25
C GLY A 463 -10.34 18.94 11.30
N ASN A 464 -9.09 19.04 10.89
CA ASN A 464 -7.89 19.05 11.75
C ASN A 464 -7.74 17.78 12.59
N LEU A 465 -8.13 16.63 12.04
CA LEU A 465 -8.10 15.33 12.70
C LEU A 465 -7.22 14.33 11.94
N VAL A 466 -6.59 13.45 12.72
CA VAL A 466 -5.94 12.23 12.25
C VAL A 466 -6.59 11.03 12.94
N PHE A 467 -7.05 10.07 12.15
CA PHE A 467 -7.70 8.86 12.64
C PHE A 467 -6.80 7.65 12.43
N THR A 468 -6.72 6.78 13.44
CA THR A 468 -5.91 5.56 13.40
C THR A 468 -6.34 4.56 14.48
N GLY A 469 -5.71 3.39 14.54
CA GLY A 469 -5.83 2.43 15.64
C GLY A 469 -4.76 2.63 16.71
N ASP A 470 -4.97 2.02 17.88
CA ASP A 470 -3.99 1.87 18.94
C ASP A 470 -3.84 0.40 19.40
N PRO A 471 -2.79 0.05 20.17
CA PRO A 471 -2.59 -1.32 20.66
C PRO A 471 -3.65 -1.83 21.65
N SER A 472 -4.49 -0.94 22.20
CA SER A 472 -5.56 -1.28 23.14
C SER A 472 -6.90 -1.57 22.43
N ASN A 473 -6.87 -1.78 21.10
CA ASN A 473 -8.05 -2.02 20.27
C ASN A 473 -8.99 -0.81 20.14
N ASN A 474 -8.47 0.39 20.36
CA ASN A 474 -9.23 1.60 20.13
C ASN A 474 -9.04 2.11 18.70
N PHE A 475 -10.10 2.68 18.17
CA PHE A 475 -10.08 3.62 17.08
C PHE A 475 -9.98 5.01 17.70
N VAL A 476 -8.97 5.78 17.30
CA VAL A 476 -8.63 7.05 17.95
C VAL A 476 -8.65 8.21 16.97
N ALA A 477 -9.00 9.41 17.45
CA ALA A 477 -8.85 10.67 16.76
C ALA A 477 -7.83 11.55 17.49
N LEU A 478 -6.81 11.97 16.78
CA LEU A 478 -5.78 12.89 17.29
C LEU A 478 -5.93 14.25 16.59
N ASN A 479 -5.52 15.32 17.29
CA ASN A 479 -5.34 16.64 16.68
C ASN A 479 -4.20 16.57 15.65
N ALA A 480 -4.47 16.94 14.41
CA ALA A 480 -3.51 16.82 13.33
C ALA A 480 -2.24 17.69 13.52
N ARG A 481 -2.32 18.79 14.26
CA ARG A 481 -1.19 19.73 14.47
C ARG A 481 -0.36 19.43 15.70
N THR A 482 -0.97 18.83 16.75
CA THR A 482 -0.32 18.65 18.05
C THR A 482 -0.13 17.20 18.47
N GLY A 483 -0.90 16.26 17.89
CA GLY A 483 -0.89 14.85 18.29
C GLY A 483 -1.68 14.55 19.57
N ASP A 484 -2.37 15.54 20.14
CA ASP A 484 -3.20 15.33 21.34
C ASP A 484 -4.37 14.40 21.00
N ALA A 485 -4.63 13.41 21.88
CA ALA A 485 -5.79 12.55 21.77
C ALA A 485 -7.07 13.30 22.12
N LEU A 486 -8.02 13.32 21.19
CA LEU A 486 -9.28 14.04 21.32
C LEU A 486 -10.48 13.11 21.57
N TRP A 487 -10.44 11.90 21.01
CA TRP A 487 -11.53 10.95 21.09
C TRP A 487 -11.04 9.53 20.84
N HIS A 488 -11.72 8.55 21.42
CA HIS A 488 -11.52 7.13 21.12
C HIS A 488 -12.80 6.32 21.28
N ALA A 489 -12.84 5.16 20.60
CA ALA A 489 -13.83 4.12 20.80
C ALA A 489 -13.13 2.75 20.80
N ASN A 490 -13.33 1.95 21.85
CA ASN A 490 -12.84 0.58 21.86
C ASN A 490 -13.72 -0.30 20.97
N LEU A 491 -13.09 -1.01 20.02
CA LEU A 491 -13.80 -1.82 19.03
C LEU A 491 -13.81 -3.33 19.38
N GLY A 492 -13.19 -3.72 20.48
CA GLY A 492 -13.10 -5.12 20.92
C GLY A 492 -12.11 -5.99 20.13
N ALA A 493 -11.56 -5.46 19.03
CA ALA A 493 -10.51 -6.09 18.24
C ALA A 493 -9.58 -5.01 17.66
N GLY A 494 -8.35 -5.38 17.28
CA GLY A 494 -7.39 -4.45 16.67
C GLY A 494 -7.90 -3.88 15.35
N VAL A 495 -7.67 -2.57 15.13
CA VAL A 495 -7.92 -1.93 13.84
C VAL A 495 -7.09 -2.65 12.77
N SER A 496 -7.73 -3.12 11.72
CA SER A 496 -7.13 -4.05 10.76
C SER A 496 -6.92 -3.47 9.36
N ASN A 497 -7.45 -2.25 9.09
CA ASN A 497 -7.31 -1.58 7.80
C ASN A 497 -6.98 -0.08 7.97
N GLY A 498 -6.90 0.64 6.85
CA GLY A 498 -6.87 2.10 6.87
C GLY A 498 -8.29 2.68 6.95
N PRO A 499 -8.58 3.61 7.90
CA PRO A 499 -9.88 4.26 7.99
C PRO A 499 -10.20 5.04 6.71
N ILE A 500 -11.51 5.20 6.41
CA ILE A 500 -12.02 6.01 5.31
C ILE A 500 -13.10 6.98 5.78
N THR A 501 -13.36 8.02 5.00
CA THR A 501 -14.49 8.94 5.25
C THR A 501 -15.16 9.34 3.94
N TYR A 502 -16.48 9.51 3.99
CA TYR A 502 -17.30 9.96 2.86
C TYR A 502 -18.53 10.72 3.37
N GLU A 503 -19.16 11.48 2.50
CA GLU A 503 -20.39 12.19 2.82
C GLU A 503 -21.54 11.70 1.92
N LEU A 504 -22.67 11.32 2.52
CA LEU A 504 -23.90 10.95 1.82
C LEU A 504 -25.08 11.66 2.47
N ASP A 505 -25.93 12.24 1.63
CA ASP A 505 -27.17 12.94 2.06
C ASP A 505 -26.92 13.99 3.16
N GLY A 506 -25.76 14.68 3.07
CA GLY A 506 -25.36 15.70 4.04
C GLY A 506 -24.75 15.18 5.34
N THR A 507 -24.63 13.86 5.53
CA THR A 507 -24.00 13.23 6.68
C THR A 507 -22.61 12.74 6.33
N GLN A 508 -21.60 13.17 7.09
CA GLN A 508 -20.24 12.62 6.99
C GLN A 508 -20.14 11.34 7.83
N TYR A 509 -19.70 10.27 7.19
CA TYR A 509 -19.40 9.00 7.82
C TYR A 509 -17.89 8.80 7.93
N LEU A 510 -17.47 8.14 9.00
CA LEU A 510 -16.12 7.68 9.24
C LEU A 510 -16.17 6.17 9.45
N VAL A 511 -15.44 5.39 8.65
CA VAL A 511 -15.52 3.92 8.68
C VAL A 511 -14.15 3.30 8.90
N VAL A 512 -14.12 2.27 9.73
CA VAL A 512 -12.92 1.50 10.07
C VAL A 512 -13.27 0.02 10.25
N ALA A 513 -12.32 -0.86 9.94
CA ALA A 513 -12.42 -2.28 10.28
C ALA A 513 -11.65 -2.62 11.56
N ALA A 514 -12.21 -3.47 12.39
CA ALA A 514 -11.53 -4.12 13.50
C ALA A 514 -11.86 -5.64 13.47
N GLY A 515 -10.82 -6.45 13.29
CA GLY A 515 -11.01 -7.88 13.02
C GLY A 515 -11.89 -8.09 11.78
N ASP A 516 -12.95 -8.87 11.90
CA ASP A 516 -13.92 -9.22 10.84
C ASP A 516 -15.08 -8.22 10.70
N THR A 517 -15.04 -7.08 11.37
CA THR A 517 -16.18 -6.19 11.54
C THR A 517 -15.87 -4.77 11.07
N LEU A 518 -16.77 -4.18 10.25
CA LEU A 518 -16.78 -2.76 9.89
C LEU A 518 -17.62 -1.98 10.90
N PHE A 519 -17.09 -0.85 11.35
CA PHE A 519 -17.75 0.11 12.22
C PHE A 519 -17.85 1.45 11.49
N ALA A 520 -19.04 1.98 11.39
CA ALA A 520 -19.30 3.32 10.84
C ALA A 520 -19.75 4.26 11.93
N PHE A 521 -19.11 5.43 11.97
CA PHE A 521 -19.42 6.51 12.90
C PHE A 521 -19.93 7.72 12.12
N ALA A 522 -20.84 8.49 12.74
CA ALA A 522 -21.35 9.74 12.18
C ALA A 522 -21.81 10.67 13.32
N MET A 523 -22.03 11.93 13.00
CA MET A 523 -22.71 12.87 13.89
C MET A 523 -24.21 12.62 13.82
N LEU A 524 -24.73 11.81 14.77
CA LEU A 524 -26.15 11.49 14.85
C LEU A 524 -26.87 12.54 15.70
N GLY A 525 -27.72 13.36 15.10
CA GLY A 525 -28.65 14.19 15.87
C GLY A 525 -28.44 15.70 15.87
N GLY A 526 -27.77 16.27 14.88
CA GLY A 526 -27.90 17.71 14.57
C GLY A 526 -29.12 17.96 13.67
N LYS A 527 -30.33 18.17 14.24
CA LYS A 527 -31.41 18.81 13.51
C LYS A 527 -31.19 20.30 13.44
#